data_eb98932b4f8e31280f5c39f3302566ce
#
_entry.id   eb98932b4f8e31280f5c39f3302566ce
#
_cell.length_a   1.000
_cell.length_b   1.000
_cell.length_c   1.000
_cell.angle_alpha   90.00
_cell.angle_beta   90.00
_cell.angle_gamma   90.00
#
_symmetry.space_group_name_H-M   'P 1'
#
loop_
_entity.id
_entity.type
_entity.pdbx_description
1 polymer ?
#
loop_
_entity_poly.entity_id
_entity_poly.type
_entity_poly.pdbx_seq_one_letter_code
_entity_poly.pdbx_strand_id
1 'polypeptide(L)'
;MPPMMSPVDRVAELFAAQGATDYLGEPVTLGAHLLQAGALAHAAGAGPALTAAALLHDVGHLRGADPLGDETELSGRELMAGSDNDHGERGAAWLARWFPAAVTEPVRLHVAAKRYLCTAEPGYLARLSPASVYTLSLQGGPLSAAAAAAFAAGPHAAAAAAVRRWDDAAKDPAARVPEFDWYRPLLEDLLRPRD
;
A
#
# COMPACT_ATOMS: atom_id res chain seq x y z
N MET A 1 -0.48 17.73 29.99
CA MET A 1 -0.76 16.60 29.11
C MET A 1 0.37 16.52 28.09
N PRO A 2 0.96 15.36 27.82
CA PRO A 2 1.89 15.25 26.70
C PRO A 2 1.18 15.65 25.40
N PRO A 3 1.88 16.31 24.46
CA PRO A 3 1.30 16.66 23.17
C PRO A 3 0.79 15.39 22.51
N MET A 4 -0.45 15.43 21.98
CA MET A 4 -0.99 14.29 21.23
C MET A 4 -0.15 14.12 19.97
N MET A 5 0.40 12.93 19.79
CA MET A 5 1.16 12.55 18.60
C MET A 5 0.36 12.83 17.34
N SER A 6 0.99 13.45 16.34
CA SER A 6 0.32 13.73 15.07
C SER A 6 0.07 12.41 14.30
N PRO A 7 -0.91 12.36 13.38
CA PRO A 7 -1.10 11.21 12.51
C PRO A 7 0.15 10.85 11.70
N VAL A 8 0.89 11.85 11.23
CA VAL A 8 2.13 11.65 10.46
C VAL A 8 3.23 11.09 11.34
N ASP A 9 3.34 11.55 12.61
CA ASP A 9 4.28 10.96 13.57
C ASP A 9 3.97 9.49 13.85
N ARG A 10 2.69 9.11 13.93
CA ARG A 10 2.30 7.69 14.07
C ARG A 10 2.75 6.84 12.89
N VAL A 11 2.58 7.35 11.67
CA VAL A 11 3.10 6.67 10.47
C VAL A 11 4.61 6.55 10.53
N ALA A 12 5.32 7.65 10.88
CA ALA A 12 6.78 7.65 11.02
C ALA A 12 7.28 6.62 12.03
N GLU A 13 6.61 6.51 13.18
CA GLU A 13 6.93 5.48 14.19
C GLU A 13 6.75 4.06 13.67
N LEU A 14 5.68 3.79 12.90
CA LEU A 14 5.48 2.48 12.27
C LEU A 14 6.60 2.15 11.30
N PHE A 15 7.02 3.10 10.46
CA PHE A 15 8.17 2.93 9.56
C PHE A 15 9.46 2.69 10.33
N ALA A 16 9.73 3.45 11.40
CA ALA A 16 10.93 3.30 12.21
C ALA A 16 10.96 1.95 12.95
N ALA A 17 9.82 1.50 13.48
CA ALA A 17 9.74 0.27 14.27
C ALA A 17 9.76 -0.99 13.41
N GLN A 18 9.19 -0.96 12.21
CA GLN A 18 8.92 -2.17 11.43
C GLN A 18 9.39 -2.08 9.97
N GLY A 19 9.89 -0.94 9.52
CA GLY A 19 10.37 -0.75 8.16
C GLY A 19 11.54 -1.67 7.77
N ALA A 20 12.29 -2.19 8.75
CA ALA A 20 13.38 -3.14 8.53
C ALA A 20 12.90 -4.61 8.38
N THR A 21 11.60 -4.89 8.53
CA THR A 21 11.03 -6.23 8.36
C THR A 21 11.13 -6.67 6.89
N ASP A 22 11.49 -7.94 6.67
CA ASP A 22 11.52 -8.53 5.33
C ASP A 22 10.15 -8.46 4.66
N TYR A 23 10.13 -8.05 3.39
CA TYR A 23 8.89 -7.93 2.61
C TYR A 23 8.58 -9.19 1.83
N LEU A 24 7.75 -10.06 2.40
CA LEU A 24 7.03 -11.17 1.72
C LEU A 24 7.83 -11.99 0.67
N GLY A 25 9.12 -12.26 0.93
CA GLY A 25 9.99 -13.01 -0.01
C GLY A 25 10.55 -12.18 -1.16
N GLU A 26 10.40 -10.87 -1.11
CA GLU A 26 11.03 -9.93 -2.03
C GLU A 26 12.43 -9.53 -1.51
N PRO A 27 13.33 -9.05 -2.38
CA PRO A 27 14.70 -8.70 -2.00
C PRO A 27 14.83 -7.34 -1.29
N VAL A 28 13.76 -6.81 -0.74
CA VAL A 28 13.68 -5.50 -0.08
C VAL A 28 12.97 -5.62 1.26
N THR A 29 13.20 -4.67 2.16
CA THR A 29 12.40 -4.54 3.39
C THR A 29 11.06 -3.86 3.10
N LEU A 30 10.07 -4.02 3.98
CA LEU A 30 8.77 -3.38 3.84
C LEU A 30 8.89 -1.84 3.77
N GLY A 31 9.72 -1.23 4.60
CA GLY A 31 9.97 0.22 4.57
C GLY A 31 10.60 0.67 3.25
N ALA A 32 11.63 -0.06 2.77
CA ALA A 32 12.25 0.24 1.49
C ALA A 32 11.26 0.13 0.32
N HIS A 33 10.41 -0.89 0.33
CA HIS A 33 9.34 -1.08 -0.65
C HIS A 33 8.38 0.12 -0.67
N LEU A 34 7.85 0.51 0.48
CA LEU A 34 6.93 1.63 0.62
C LEU A 34 7.55 2.96 0.14
N LEU A 35 8.79 3.24 0.56
CA LEU A 35 9.52 4.44 0.14
C LEU A 35 9.77 4.46 -1.38
N GLN A 36 10.12 3.31 -1.97
CA GLN A 36 10.28 3.19 -3.43
C GLN A 36 8.97 3.44 -4.18
N ALA A 37 7.85 2.86 -3.70
CA ALA A 37 6.54 3.09 -4.33
C ALA A 37 6.15 4.57 -4.30
N GLY A 38 6.36 5.25 -3.17
CA GLY A 38 6.16 6.70 -3.04
C GLY A 38 7.06 7.51 -3.98
N ALA A 39 8.35 7.14 -4.08
CA ALA A 39 9.30 7.82 -4.98
C ALA A 39 8.93 7.66 -6.45
N LEU A 40 8.52 6.46 -6.87
CA LEU A 40 8.07 6.18 -8.23
C LEU A 40 6.83 7.00 -8.59
N ALA A 41 5.85 7.07 -7.67
CA ALA A 41 4.65 7.88 -7.85
C ALA A 41 4.99 9.37 -8.00
N HIS A 42 5.85 9.89 -7.11
CA HIS A 42 6.30 11.29 -7.18
C HIS A 42 7.03 11.59 -8.49
N ALA A 43 7.97 10.74 -8.90
CA ALA A 43 8.72 10.89 -10.14
C ALA A 43 7.82 10.83 -11.39
N ALA A 44 6.71 10.09 -11.32
CA ALA A 44 5.70 10.05 -12.37
C ALA A 44 4.77 11.28 -12.40
N GLY A 45 4.94 12.24 -11.49
CA GLY A 45 4.08 13.44 -11.39
C GLY A 45 2.66 13.15 -10.89
N ALA A 46 2.48 12.13 -10.08
CA ALA A 46 1.16 11.63 -9.65
C ALA A 46 0.34 12.59 -8.77
N GLY A 47 0.94 13.67 -8.32
CA GLY A 47 0.33 14.58 -7.35
C GLY A 47 0.34 14.07 -5.91
N PRO A 48 0.07 14.94 -4.92
CA PRO A 48 0.30 14.64 -3.50
C PRO A 48 -0.52 13.44 -2.99
N ALA A 49 -1.82 13.39 -3.25
CA ALA A 49 -2.70 12.34 -2.73
C ALA A 49 -2.32 10.95 -3.24
N LEU A 50 -1.97 10.83 -4.51
CA LEU A 50 -1.63 9.54 -5.11
C LEU A 50 -0.20 9.12 -4.75
N THR A 51 0.72 10.07 -4.55
CA THR A 51 2.05 9.82 -3.97
C THR A 51 1.92 9.28 -2.54
N ALA A 52 1.07 9.89 -1.71
CA ALA A 52 0.78 9.39 -0.37
C ALA A 52 0.13 7.99 -0.39
N ALA A 53 -0.80 7.75 -1.31
CA ALA A 53 -1.41 6.44 -1.46
C ALA A 53 -0.38 5.35 -1.83
N ALA A 54 0.55 5.64 -2.74
CA ALA A 54 1.64 4.74 -3.10
C ALA A 54 2.60 4.49 -1.92
N LEU A 55 2.98 5.54 -1.18
CA LEU A 55 3.82 5.44 0.02
C LEU A 55 3.18 4.58 1.11
N LEU A 56 1.85 4.59 1.22
CA LEU A 56 1.11 4.01 2.34
C LEU A 56 0.30 2.76 1.97
N HIS A 57 0.41 2.24 0.73
CA HIS A 57 -0.49 1.20 0.23
C HIS A 57 -0.48 -0.09 1.06
N ASP A 58 0.66 -0.46 1.59
CA ASP A 58 0.86 -1.65 2.42
C ASP A 58 1.00 -1.34 3.93
N VAL A 59 0.59 -0.14 4.37
CA VAL A 59 0.62 0.22 5.80
C VAL A 59 -0.15 -0.76 6.68
N GLY A 60 -1.15 -1.44 6.14
CA GLY A 60 -1.90 -2.49 6.83
C GLY A 60 -1.09 -3.73 7.21
N HIS A 61 0.12 -3.89 6.69
CA HIS A 61 1.08 -4.89 7.15
C HIS A 61 1.90 -4.44 8.36
N LEU A 62 1.90 -3.14 8.67
CA LEU A 62 2.59 -2.61 9.84
C LEU A 62 1.72 -2.82 11.09
N ARG A 63 2.31 -3.36 12.16
CA ARG A 63 1.63 -3.59 13.44
C ARG A 63 1.19 -2.25 14.04
N GLY A 64 -0.03 -2.20 14.59
CA GLY A 64 -0.61 -0.97 15.15
C GLY A 64 -1.35 -0.11 14.13
N ALA A 65 -1.35 -0.48 12.85
CA ALA A 65 -2.23 0.10 11.84
C ALA A 65 -3.63 -0.55 11.82
N ASP A 66 -3.91 -1.45 12.77
CA ASP A 66 -5.23 -2.05 12.92
C ASP A 66 -6.07 -1.27 13.93
N PRO A 67 -7.21 -0.67 13.52
CA PRO A 67 -8.12 0.01 14.45
C PRO A 67 -8.88 -0.95 15.39
N LEU A 68 -8.87 -2.25 15.08
CA LEU A 68 -9.54 -3.29 15.87
C LEU A 68 -8.55 -4.15 16.68
N GLY A 69 -7.28 -3.78 16.62
CA GLY A 69 -6.10 -4.22 17.31
C GLY A 69 -6.17 -5.43 18.22
N ASP A 70 -6.04 -6.63 17.70
CA ASP A 70 -5.40 -7.69 18.48
C ASP A 70 -3.90 -7.63 18.22
N GLU A 71 -3.10 -7.38 19.27
CA GLU A 71 -1.63 -7.27 19.22
C GLU A 71 -0.95 -8.63 18.95
N THR A 72 -1.65 -9.57 18.32
CA THR A 72 -1.10 -10.86 17.98
C THR A 72 0.03 -10.71 16.95
N GLU A 73 1.20 -11.15 17.36
CA GLU A 73 2.43 -11.25 16.57
C GLU A 73 2.21 -12.12 15.31
N LEU A 74 1.78 -11.53 14.21
CA LEU A 74 1.88 -12.20 12.92
C LEU A 74 3.32 -12.06 12.41
N SER A 75 4.09 -13.12 12.45
CA SER A 75 5.39 -13.18 11.80
C SER A 75 5.21 -13.06 10.27
N GLY A 76 6.22 -12.57 9.54
CA GLY A 76 6.18 -12.52 8.08
C GLY A 76 5.83 -13.87 7.42
N ARG A 77 6.02 -14.98 8.14
CA ARG A 77 5.62 -16.33 7.76
C ARG A 77 4.11 -16.58 7.87
N GLU A 78 3.44 -15.96 8.84
CA GLU A 78 2.00 -16.06 9.05
C GLU A 78 1.23 -15.14 8.10
N LEU A 79 1.82 -14.00 7.71
CA LEU A 79 1.35 -13.15 6.61
C LEU A 79 1.36 -13.93 5.28
N MET A 80 2.34 -14.82 5.06
CA MET A 80 2.40 -15.73 3.90
C MET A 80 1.44 -16.91 4.01
N ALA A 81 0.95 -17.26 5.20
CA ALA A 81 0.22 -18.50 5.45
C ALA A 81 -1.32 -18.40 5.32
N GLY A 82 -1.88 -17.34 4.78
CA GLY A 82 -3.29 -17.32 4.39
C GLY A 82 -4.17 -16.23 4.98
N SER A 83 -3.61 -15.20 5.60
CA SER A 83 -4.36 -14.11 6.25
C SER A 83 -4.38 -12.80 5.44
N ASP A 84 -3.88 -12.80 4.20
CA ASP A 84 -3.51 -11.58 3.49
C ASP A 84 -4.65 -10.87 2.72
N ASN A 85 -5.89 -11.30 2.84
CA ASN A 85 -6.95 -10.70 2.00
C ASN A 85 -7.36 -9.29 2.43
N ASP A 86 -6.97 -8.83 3.62
CA ASP A 86 -7.56 -7.64 4.23
C ASP A 86 -6.57 -6.50 4.55
N HIS A 87 -5.25 -6.63 4.24
CA HIS A 87 -4.30 -5.56 4.58
C HIS A 87 -4.63 -4.22 3.91
N GLY A 88 -5.11 -4.23 2.67
CA GLY A 88 -5.57 -3.03 1.96
C GLY A 88 -6.78 -2.38 2.64
N GLU A 89 -7.77 -3.17 3.03
CA GLU A 89 -8.96 -2.69 3.77
C GLU A 89 -8.58 -2.16 5.15
N ARG A 90 -7.76 -2.90 5.91
CA ARG A 90 -7.31 -2.47 7.24
C ARG A 90 -6.47 -1.20 7.18
N GLY A 91 -5.49 -1.14 6.28
CA GLY A 91 -4.66 0.04 6.08
C GLY A 91 -5.49 1.26 5.69
N ALA A 92 -6.41 1.10 4.75
CA ALA A 92 -7.30 2.17 4.33
C ALA A 92 -8.22 2.65 5.45
N ALA A 93 -8.81 1.74 6.22
CA ALA A 93 -9.67 2.07 7.37
C ALA A 93 -8.89 2.84 8.45
N TRP A 94 -7.64 2.43 8.72
CA TRP A 94 -6.77 3.13 9.66
C TRP A 94 -6.44 4.55 9.17
N LEU A 95 -6.07 4.71 7.89
CA LEU A 95 -5.74 5.99 7.27
C LEU A 95 -6.96 6.92 7.15
N ALA A 96 -8.15 6.36 6.93
CA ALA A 96 -9.39 7.14 6.76
C ALA A 96 -9.76 8.01 7.96
N ARG A 97 -9.14 7.77 9.11
CA ARG A 97 -9.27 8.60 10.31
C ARG A 97 -8.69 10.01 10.11
N TRP A 98 -7.77 10.19 9.17
CA TRP A 98 -7.02 11.42 8.98
C TRP A 98 -6.89 11.87 7.52
N PHE A 99 -6.88 10.93 6.58
CA PHE A 99 -6.64 11.21 5.17
C PHE A 99 -7.92 11.15 4.33
N PRO A 100 -8.00 11.92 3.24
CA PRO A 100 -9.16 11.92 2.33
C PRO A 100 -9.24 10.63 1.51
N ALA A 101 -10.43 10.39 0.90
CA ALA A 101 -10.67 9.24 0.03
C ALA A 101 -9.70 9.14 -1.16
N ALA A 102 -9.19 10.27 -1.64
CA ALA A 102 -8.18 10.29 -2.70
C ALA A 102 -6.87 9.58 -2.31
N VAL A 103 -6.57 9.45 -1.01
CA VAL A 103 -5.46 8.64 -0.48
C VAL A 103 -5.93 7.23 -0.14
N THR A 104 -7.02 7.11 0.60
CA THR A 104 -7.42 5.84 1.21
C THR A 104 -8.05 4.85 0.24
N GLU A 105 -8.80 5.32 -0.75
CA GLU A 105 -9.43 4.41 -1.72
C GLU A 105 -8.44 3.68 -2.65
N PRO A 106 -7.39 4.35 -3.20
CA PRO A 106 -6.34 3.60 -3.91
C PRO A 106 -5.62 2.58 -3.04
N VAL A 107 -5.38 2.88 -1.74
CA VAL A 107 -4.84 1.92 -0.76
C VAL A 107 -5.77 0.73 -0.60
N ARG A 108 -7.06 0.97 -0.36
CA ARG A 108 -8.08 -0.08 -0.21
C ARG A 108 -8.15 -1.01 -1.42
N LEU A 109 -8.03 -0.44 -2.61
CA LEU A 109 -8.30 -1.12 -3.87
C LEU A 109 -7.06 -1.73 -4.54
N HIS A 110 -5.82 -1.55 -4.01
CA HIS A 110 -4.61 -1.97 -4.75
C HIS A 110 -4.53 -3.49 -4.97
N VAL A 111 -5.08 -4.30 -4.05
CA VAL A 111 -5.18 -5.77 -4.22
C VAL A 111 -6.17 -6.12 -5.33
N ALA A 112 -7.35 -5.47 -5.34
CA ALA A 112 -8.32 -5.65 -6.42
C ALA A 112 -7.76 -5.16 -7.77
N ALA A 113 -6.94 -4.09 -7.75
CA ALA A 113 -6.24 -3.58 -8.92
C ALA A 113 -5.24 -4.59 -9.49
N LYS A 114 -4.48 -5.33 -8.66
CA LYS A 114 -3.63 -6.44 -9.11
C LYS A 114 -4.43 -7.48 -9.88
N ARG A 115 -5.55 -7.92 -9.31
CA ARG A 115 -6.44 -8.91 -9.91
C ARG A 115 -7.07 -8.41 -11.21
N TYR A 116 -7.44 -7.13 -11.24
CA TYR A 116 -7.94 -6.43 -12.44
C TYR A 116 -6.90 -6.39 -13.55
N LEU A 117 -5.67 -5.96 -13.25
CA LEU A 117 -4.59 -5.84 -14.22
C LEU A 117 -4.22 -7.20 -14.85
N CYS A 118 -4.29 -8.28 -14.07
CA CYS A 118 -4.10 -9.64 -14.60
C CYS A 118 -5.12 -10.02 -15.69
N THR A 119 -6.31 -9.44 -15.65
CA THR A 119 -7.37 -9.69 -16.65
C THR A 119 -7.33 -8.69 -17.79
N ALA A 120 -7.10 -7.40 -17.46
CA ALA A 120 -7.28 -6.31 -18.40
C ALA A 120 -6.02 -5.99 -19.23
N GLU A 121 -4.83 -6.34 -18.74
CA GLU A 121 -3.57 -5.99 -19.38
C GLU A 121 -2.81 -7.24 -19.86
N PRO A 122 -2.69 -7.44 -21.18
CA PRO A 122 -1.94 -8.59 -21.72
C PRO A 122 -0.50 -8.64 -21.20
N GLY A 123 -0.09 -9.81 -20.72
CA GLY A 123 1.28 -10.03 -20.22
C GLY A 123 1.55 -9.49 -18.81
N TYR A 124 0.59 -8.83 -18.15
CA TYR A 124 0.81 -8.31 -16.79
C TYR A 124 1.13 -9.44 -15.78
N LEU A 125 0.36 -10.53 -15.81
CA LEU A 125 0.58 -11.70 -14.95
C LEU A 125 2.01 -12.25 -15.08
N ALA A 126 2.55 -12.29 -16.30
CA ALA A 126 3.89 -12.81 -16.56
C ALA A 126 5.03 -11.91 -16.02
N ARG A 127 4.72 -10.67 -15.67
CA ARG A 127 5.69 -9.70 -15.11
C ARG A 127 5.67 -9.66 -13.57
N LEU A 128 4.68 -10.31 -12.95
CA LEU A 128 4.61 -10.36 -11.49
C LEU A 128 5.77 -11.16 -10.90
N SER A 129 6.28 -10.73 -9.75
CA SER A 129 7.23 -11.51 -8.97
C SER A 129 6.62 -12.83 -8.49
N PRO A 130 7.45 -13.86 -8.17
CA PRO A 130 6.93 -15.10 -7.59
C PRO A 130 6.08 -14.89 -6.33
N ALA A 131 6.47 -13.96 -5.47
CA ALA A 131 5.70 -13.60 -4.27
C ALA A 131 4.35 -12.98 -4.63
N SER A 132 4.30 -12.08 -5.63
CA SER A 132 3.05 -11.48 -6.12
C SER A 132 2.14 -12.50 -6.80
N VAL A 133 2.68 -13.48 -7.51
CA VAL A 133 1.90 -14.61 -8.08
C VAL A 133 1.31 -15.48 -6.97
N TYR A 134 2.11 -15.79 -5.95
CA TYR A 134 1.66 -16.58 -4.81
C TYR A 134 0.51 -15.88 -4.07
N THR A 135 0.68 -14.60 -3.70
CA THR A 135 -0.38 -13.84 -3.02
C THR A 135 -1.62 -13.65 -3.90
N LEU A 136 -1.46 -13.51 -5.23
CA LEU A 136 -2.58 -13.49 -6.16
C LEU A 136 -3.44 -14.77 -6.06
N SER A 137 -2.81 -15.94 -5.91
CA SER A 137 -3.54 -17.21 -5.77
C SER A 137 -4.36 -17.26 -4.49
N LEU A 138 -3.84 -16.73 -3.38
CA LEU A 138 -4.54 -16.63 -2.10
C LEU A 138 -5.70 -15.62 -2.16
N GLN A 139 -5.56 -14.58 -2.97
CA GLN A 139 -6.53 -13.49 -3.12
C GLN A 139 -7.64 -13.81 -4.15
N GLY A 140 -7.72 -15.06 -4.62
CA GLY A 140 -8.77 -15.51 -5.54
C GLY A 140 -8.46 -15.34 -7.04
N GLY A 141 -7.18 -15.14 -7.40
CA GLY A 141 -6.72 -15.07 -8.79
C GLY A 141 -7.18 -13.82 -9.55
N PRO A 142 -7.00 -13.80 -10.89
CA PRO A 142 -7.49 -12.72 -11.75
C PRO A 142 -9.01 -12.51 -11.63
N LEU A 143 -9.48 -11.29 -11.83
CA LEU A 143 -10.92 -11.01 -11.86
C LEU A 143 -11.56 -11.68 -13.11
N SER A 144 -12.83 -12.06 -13.01
CA SER A 144 -13.60 -12.38 -14.21
C SER A 144 -13.75 -11.15 -15.11
N ALA A 145 -14.03 -11.33 -16.40
CA ALA A 145 -14.23 -10.20 -17.32
C ALA A 145 -15.32 -9.22 -16.83
N ALA A 146 -16.42 -9.74 -16.28
CA ALA A 146 -17.49 -8.92 -15.72
C ALA A 146 -17.04 -8.13 -14.48
N ALA A 147 -16.30 -8.77 -13.56
CA ALA A 147 -15.76 -8.11 -12.37
C ALA A 147 -14.68 -7.07 -12.75
N ALA A 148 -13.87 -7.34 -13.76
CA ALA A 148 -12.88 -6.39 -14.28
C ALA A 148 -13.54 -5.16 -14.89
N ALA A 149 -14.61 -5.33 -15.65
CA ALA A 149 -15.39 -4.21 -16.20
C ALA A 149 -16.05 -3.39 -15.09
N ALA A 150 -16.61 -4.03 -14.07
CA ALA A 150 -17.18 -3.34 -12.91
C ALA A 150 -16.12 -2.57 -12.12
N PHE A 151 -14.93 -3.16 -11.90
CA PHE A 151 -13.81 -2.47 -11.25
C PHE A 151 -13.39 -1.23 -12.06
N ALA A 152 -13.20 -1.37 -13.39
CA ALA A 152 -12.76 -0.28 -14.25
C ALA A 152 -13.73 0.91 -14.27
N ALA A 153 -15.04 0.66 -14.08
CA ALA A 153 -16.06 1.71 -13.98
C ALA A 153 -16.03 2.47 -12.64
N GLY A 154 -15.28 2.00 -11.65
CA GLY A 154 -15.20 2.62 -10.33
C GLY A 154 -14.40 3.94 -10.35
N PRO A 155 -14.77 4.92 -9.49
CA PRO A 155 -14.17 6.26 -9.49
C PRO A 155 -12.68 6.27 -9.12
N HIS A 156 -12.18 5.26 -8.42
CA HIS A 156 -10.79 5.16 -7.98
C HIS A 156 -9.98 4.07 -8.70
N ALA A 157 -10.56 3.42 -9.70
CA ALA A 157 -9.95 2.30 -10.41
C ALA A 157 -8.60 2.66 -11.05
N ALA A 158 -8.54 3.79 -11.75
CA ALA A 158 -7.31 4.27 -12.40
C ALA A 158 -6.22 4.59 -11.36
N ALA A 159 -6.59 5.23 -10.26
CA ALA A 159 -5.67 5.55 -9.16
C ALA A 159 -5.12 4.28 -8.49
N ALA A 160 -5.99 3.31 -8.20
CA ALA A 160 -5.59 2.02 -7.62
C ALA A 160 -4.69 1.21 -8.56
N ALA A 161 -4.99 1.20 -9.87
CA ALA A 161 -4.15 0.56 -10.87
C ALA A 161 -2.76 1.23 -10.99
N ALA A 162 -2.68 2.55 -10.85
CA ALA A 162 -1.41 3.27 -10.82
C ALA A 162 -0.59 2.89 -9.57
N VAL A 163 -1.20 2.93 -8.38
CA VAL A 163 -0.57 2.49 -7.12
C VAL A 163 -0.04 1.06 -7.28
N ARG A 164 -0.86 0.15 -7.82
CA ARG A 164 -0.44 -1.23 -8.03
C ARG A 164 0.78 -1.36 -8.96
N ARG A 165 0.90 -0.58 -10.00
CA ARG A 165 2.08 -0.61 -10.87
C ARG A 165 3.36 -0.13 -10.16
N TRP A 166 3.25 0.87 -9.29
CA TRP A 166 4.40 1.30 -8.47
C TRP A 166 4.77 0.28 -7.40
N ASP A 167 3.79 -0.37 -6.78
CA ASP A 167 4.02 -1.52 -5.89
C ASP A 167 4.83 -2.63 -6.61
N ASP A 168 4.40 -3.03 -7.80
CA ASP A 168 5.13 -4.06 -8.57
C ASP A 168 6.56 -3.66 -8.94
N ALA A 169 6.80 -2.36 -9.15
CA ALA A 169 8.11 -1.82 -9.53
C ALA A 169 9.03 -1.50 -8.33
N ALA A 170 8.48 -1.41 -7.12
CA ALA A 170 9.19 -0.95 -5.92
C ALA A 170 9.96 -2.07 -5.20
N LYS A 171 10.76 -2.86 -5.93
CA LYS A 171 11.41 -4.09 -5.43
C LYS A 171 12.89 -4.16 -5.78
N ASP A 172 13.53 -3.02 -6.00
CA ASP A 172 14.96 -2.92 -6.31
C ASP A 172 15.77 -2.74 -5.01
N PRO A 173 16.59 -3.73 -4.61
CA PRO A 173 17.43 -3.62 -3.41
C PRO A 173 18.55 -2.58 -3.52
N ALA A 174 18.85 -2.10 -4.73
CA ALA A 174 19.86 -1.07 -4.97
C ALA A 174 19.25 0.33 -5.10
N ALA A 175 17.94 0.48 -5.11
CA ALA A 175 17.29 1.77 -5.25
C ALA A 175 17.66 2.72 -4.12
N ARG A 176 17.98 3.97 -4.47
CA ARG A 176 18.20 5.07 -3.53
C ARG A 176 17.03 6.03 -3.67
N VAL A 177 16.22 6.14 -2.64
CA VAL A 177 15.02 6.95 -2.60
C VAL A 177 15.04 7.85 -1.36
N PRO A 178 14.25 8.94 -1.33
CA PRO A 178 14.11 9.76 -0.14
C PRO A 178 13.64 8.95 1.06
N GLU A 179 14.13 9.32 2.25
CA GLU A 179 13.66 8.79 3.53
C GLU A 179 12.27 9.32 3.89
N PHE A 180 11.62 8.72 4.86
CA PHE A 180 10.24 9.06 5.25
C PHE A 180 10.03 10.55 5.53
N ASP A 181 10.97 11.21 6.19
CA ASP A 181 10.85 12.62 6.56
C ASP A 181 10.75 13.57 5.35
N TRP A 182 11.23 13.14 4.17
CA TRP A 182 11.04 13.90 2.94
C TRP A 182 9.55 14.01 2.54
N TYR A 183 8.74 12.98 2.87
CA TYR A 183 7.30 12.95 2.57
C TYR A 183 6.45 13.64 3.63
N ARG A 184 7.02 13.96 4.79
CA ARG A 184 6.29 14.53 5.93
C ARG A 184 5.46 15.77 5.57
N PRO A 185 6.01 16.82 4.91
CA PRO A 185 5.21 17.99 4.54
C PRO A 185 4.04 17.63 3.63
N LEU A 186 4.24 16.75 2.65
CA LEU A 186 3.19 16.27 1.75
C LEU A 186 2.07 15.55 2.51
N LEU A 187 2.42 14.72 3.49
CA LEU A 187 1.43 14.02 4.31
C LEU A 187 0.67 14.96 5.23
N GLU A 188 1.35 15.94 5.83
CA GLU A 188 0.74 16.94 6.71
C GLU A 188 -0.27 17.81 5.97
N ASP A 189 0.04 18.22 4.73
CA ASP A 189 -0.87 19.01 3.86
C ASP A 189 -2.12 18.23 3.45
N LEU A 190 -2.09 16.90 3.48
CA LEU A 190 -3.23 16.04 3.14
C LEU A 190 -4.12 15.68 4.33
N LEU A 191 -3.74 16.04 5.55
CA LEU A 191 -4.55 15.76 6.72
C LEU A 191 -5.88 16.54 6.64
N ARG A 192 -6.99 15.84 6.95
CA ARG A 192 -8.28 16.51 7.09
C ARG A 192 -8.23 17.48 8.26
N PRO A 193 -8.89 18.64 8.15
CA PRO A 193 -9.13 19.51 9.31
C PRO A 193 -9.77 18.68 10.43
N ARG A 194 -9.33 18.90 11.66
CA ARG A 194 -10.02 18.33 12.83
C ARG A 194 -11.26 19.19 13.08
N ASP A 195 -12.44 18.57 13.05
CA ASP A 195 -13.68 19.17 13.52
C ASP A 195 -13.62 19.44 15.03
#